data_5696984e103027c44fce787ae5d71868
#
_entry.id   5696984e103027c44fce787ae5d71868
#
_cell.length_a   1.000
_cell.length_b   1.000
_cell.length_c   1.000
_cell.angle_alpha   90.00
_cell.angle_beta   90.00
_cell.angle_gamma   90.00
#
_symmetry.space_group_name_H-M   'P 1'
#
loop_
_entity.id
_entity.type
_entity.pdbx_description
1 polymer ?
#
loop_
_entity_poly.entity_id
_entity_poly.type
_entity_poly.pdbx_seq_one_letter_code
_entity_poly.pdbx_strand_id
1 'polypeptide(L)'
;MARNQIAIKIAMRKDESVKSPGYGHYYPEVVNDETLSTRGLMEHIESHGLNIPRSIITACLTQLAQCLTELLVQGQPVKLDGFGTFKLEAHVAKDQAPTTLENGVDLNSVVDGLKLVVIPDNTELDKLTSKANKAKASMELAGVIVREPNGKQDKQGNALMASVVKPLNVYLAAQNPGNGG
;
A
#
# COMPACT_ATOMS: atom_id res chain seq x y z
N MET A 1 22.21 22.91 1.61
CA MET A 1 22.36 21.89 0.57
C MET A 1 20.95 21.40 0.22
N ALA A 2 20.53 21.53 -1.03
CA ALA A 2 19.25 20.99 -1.48
C ALA A 2 19.34 19.46 -1.35
N ARG A 3 18.51 18.86 -0.48
CA ARG A 3 18.35 17.39 -0.45
C ARG A 3 17.83 16.99 -1.84
N ASN A 4 18.55 16.13 -2.56
CA ASN A 4 18.04 15.51 -3.77
C ASN A 4 16.72 14.81 -3.39
N GLN A 5 15.60 15.42 -3.77
CA GLN A 5 14.29 14.80 -3.57
C GLN A 5 14.19 13.61 -4.52
N ILE A 6 13.71 12.49 -4.00
CA ILE A 6 13.48 11.29 -4.81
C ILE A 6 12.20 11.52 -5.60
N ALA A 7 12.27 11.34 -6.92
CA ALA A 7 11.08 11.46 -7.77
C ALA A 7 10.12 10.29 -7.52
N ILE A 8 8.86 10.61 -7.22
CA ILE A 8 7.77 9.65 -7.12
C ILE A 8 6.78 9.87 -8.27
N LYS A 9 6.46 8.82 -8.98
CA LYS A 9 5.51 8.87 -10.10
C LYS A 9 4.08 8.82 -9.59
N ILE A 10 3.27 9.77 -10.02
CA ILE A 10 1.84 9.87 -9.69
C ILE A 10 1.04 9.71 -10.98
N ALA A 11 0.05 8.85 -10.99
CA ALA A 11 -0.92 8.76 -12.07
C ALA A 11 -2.32 9.14 -11.57
N MET A 12 -3.15 9.66 -12.46
CA MET A 12 -4.52 10.07 -12.14
C MET A 12 -5.49 8.93 -12.46
N ARG A 13 -6.32 8.52 -11.50
CA ARG A 13 -7.40 7.56 -11.71
C ARG A 13 -8.75 8.27 -11.72
N LYS A 14 -9.54 8.05 -12.76
CA LYS A 14 -10.91 8.53 -12.83
C LYS A 14 -11.82 7.66 -11.97
N ASP A 15 -12.68 8.28 -11.16
CA ASP A 15 -13.76 7.58 -10.48
C ASP A 15 -14.89 7.33 -11.49
N GLU A 16 -15.06 6.07 -11.86
CA GLU A 16 -16.08 5.59 -12.80
C GLU A 16 -17.34 5.04 -12.11
N SER A 17 -17.37 5.07 -10.77
CA SER A 17 -18.51 4.57 -10.00
C SER A 17 -19.64 5.61 -9.97
N VAL A 18 -20.68 5.39 -10.74
CA VAL A 18 -21.87 6.27 -10.85
C VAL A 18 -22.53 6.55 -9.49
N LYS A 19 -22.37 5.64 -8.52
CA LYS A 19 -22.89 5.80 -7.14
C LYS A 19 -21.96 6.57 -6.21
N SER A 20 -20.74 6.87 -6.66
CA SER A 20 -19.77 7.64 -5.86
C SER A 20 -20.06 9.14 -5.94
N PRO A 21 -19.97 9.88 -4.83
CA PRO A 21 -20.01 11.35 -4.87
C PRO A 21 -18.84 11.96 -5.66
N GLY A 22 -17.79 11.18 -5.90
CA GLY A 22 -16.63 11.58 -6.70
C GLY A 22 -16.71 11.19 -8.18
N TYR A 23 -17.85 10.68 -8.67
CA TYR A 23 -18.01 10.26 -10.06
C TYR A 23 -17.48 11.30 -11.07
N GLY A 24 -16.65 10.84 -11.98
CA GLY A 24 -16.04 11.68 -13.02
C GLY A 24 -14.82 12.48 -12.57
N HIS A 25 -14.52 12.55 -11.27
CA HIS A 25 -13.33 13.23 -10.76
C HIS A 25 -12.08 12.34 -10.90
N TYR A 26 -10.91 12.97 -10.95
CA TYR A 26 -9.62 12.31 -11.04
C TYR A 26 -8.90 12.36 -9.70
N TYR A 27 -8.47 11.23 -9.20
CA TYR A 27 -7.75 11.08 -7.93
C TYR A 27 -6.30 10.65 -8.18
N PRO A 28 -5.32 11.26 -7.49
CA PRO A 28 -3.92 10.88 -7.63
C PRO A 28 -3.64 9.56 -6.93
N GLU A 29 -2.94 8.65 -7.61
CA GLU A 29 -2.41 7.40 -7.07
C GLU A 29 -0.92 7.30 -7.33
N VAL A 30 -0.18 6.73 -6.37
CA VAL A 30 1.24 6.42 -6.55
C VAL A 30 1.37 5.26 -7.55
N VAL A 31 2.21 5.45 -8.56
CA VAL A 31 2.61 4.36 -9.45
C VAL A 31 3.67 3.55 -8.72
N ASN A 32 3.28 2.39 -8.21
CA ASN A 32 4.20 1.50 -7.53
C ASN A 32 4.96 0.65 -8.56
N ASP A 33 6.27 0.53 -8.35
CA ASP A 33 7.10 -0.45 -9.03
C ASP A 33 6.85 -1.86 -8.47
N GLU A 34 7.59 -2.86 -8.97
CA GLU A 34 7.50 -4.21 -8.44
C GLU A 34 7.84 -4.27 -6.94
N THR A 35 7.12 -5.12 -6.23
CA THR A 35 7.36 -5.32 -4.80
C THR A 35 8.74 -5.92 -4.58
N LEU A 36 9.59 -5.22 -3.85
CA LEU A 36 10.91 -5.70 -3.49
C LEU A 36 10.80 -6.86 -2.51
N SER A 37 11.40 -7.99 -2.83
CA SER A 37 11.46 -9.14 -1.93
C SER A 37 12.41 -8.85 -0.74
N THR A 38 12.33 -9.68 0.32
CA THR A 38 13.29 -9.62 1.44
C THR A 38 14.73 -9.72 0.95
N ARG A 39 14.99 -10.57 -0.06
CA ARG A 39 16.32 -10.71 -0.67
C ARG A 39 16.76 -9.39 -1.35
N GLY A 40 15.88 -8.79 -2.15
CA GLY A 40 16.17 -7.51 -2.79
C GLY A 40 16.39 -6.38 -1.78
N LEU A 41 15.65 -6.38 -0.66
CA LEU A 41 15.88 -5.44 0.44
C LEU A 41 17.28 -5.64 1.06
N MET A 42 17.71 -6.89 1.27
CA MET A 42 19.06 -7.19 1.78
C MET A 42 20.16 -6.70 0.83
N GLU A 43 20.00 -6.94 -0.47
CA GLU A 43 20.93 -6.45 -1.51
C GLU A 43 21.00 -4.91 -1.51
N HIS A 44 19.87 -4.25 -1.31
CA HIS A 44 19.82 -2.80 -1.16
C HIS A 44 20.55 -2.32 0.12
N ILE A 45 20.34 -2.98 1.26
CA ILE A 45 21.05 -2.65 2.53
C ILE A 45 22.57 -2.81 2.35
N GLU A 46 23.02 -3.87 1.71
CA GLU A 46 24.44 -4.10 1.42
C GLU A 46 25.04 -2.98 0.54
N SER A 47 24.26 -2.46 -0.42
CA SER A 47 24.72 -1.38 -1.31
C SER A 47 25.07 -0.07 -0.58
N HIS A 48 24.59 0.11 0.66
CA HIS A 48 24.98 1.25 1.51
C HIS A 48 26.38 1.15 2.11
N GLY A 49 27.14 0.08 1.78
CA GLY A 49 28.52 -0.08 2.21
C GLY A 49 28.69 -0.46 3.69
N LEU A 50 27.63 -0.91 4.34
CA LEU A 50 27.71 -1.46 5.69
C LEU A 50 28.39 -2.83 5.63
N ASN A 51 29.53 -3.00 6.32
CA ASN A 51 30.27 -4.26 6.42
C ASN A 51 29.54 -5.29 7.32
N ILE A 52 28.24 -5.53 7.05
CA ILE A 52 27.42 -6.50 7.78
C ILE A 52 27.20 -7.71 6.86
N PRO A 53 27.61 -8.92 7.23
CA PRO A 53 27.38 -10.12 6.45
C PRO A 53 25.87 -10.33 6.18
N ARG A 54 25.52 -10.72 4.94
CA ARG A 54 24.14 -10.98 4.53
C ARG A 54 23.43 -11.98 5.44
N SER A 55 24.16 -12.99 5.93
CA SER A 55 23.63 -13.98 6.87
C SER A 55 23.11 -13.36 8.17
N ILE A 56 23.80 -12.34 8.69
CA ILE A 56 23.37 -11.61 9.90
C ILE A 56 22.11 -10.80 9.61
N ILE A 57 22.07 -10.07 8.49
CA ILE A 57 20.88 -9.30 8.09
C ILE A 57 19.68 -10.24 7.93
N THR A 58 19.87 -11.39 7.27
CA THR A 58 18.82 -12.40 7.10
C THR A 58 18.30 -12.91 8.44
N ALA A 59 19.20 -13.28 9.34
CA ALA A 59 18.86 -13.79 10.67
C ALA A 59 18.05 -12.74 11.46
N CYS A 60 18.50 -11.48 11.48
CA CYS A 60 17.81 -10.39 12.16
C CYS A 60 16.40 -10.15 11.61
N LEU A 61 16.24 -10.09 10.28
CA LEU A 61 14.92 -9.88 9.66
C LEU A 61 13.97 -11.05 9.91
N THR A 62 14.47 -12.29 9.84
CA THR A 62 13.68 -13.49 10.11
C THR A 62 13.23 -13.51 11.57
N GLN A 63 14.15 -13.27 12.51
CA GLN A 63 13.84 -13.25 13.93
C GLN A 63 12.87 -12.12 14.27
N LEU A 64 13.06 -10.92 13.69
CA LEU A 64 12.14 -9.79 13.87
C LEU A 64 10.71 -10.17 13.46
N ALA A 65 10.53 -10.79 12.29
CA ALA A 65 9.21 -11.19 11.81
C ALA A 65 8.55 -12.22 12.74
N GLN A 66 9.31 -13.19 13.26
CA GLN A 66 8.81 -14.20 14.21
C GLN A 66 8.41 -13.56 15.55
N CYS A 67 9.30 -12.80 16.17
CA CYS A 67 9.04 -12.16 17.46
C CYS A 67 7.89 -11.15 17.36
N LEU A 68 7.82 -10.38 16.26
CA LEU A 68 6.73 -9.43 16.03
C LEU A 68 5.38 -10.17 16.00
N THR A 69 5.29 -11.25 15.23
CA THR A 69 4.05 -12.05 15.15
C THR A 69 3.67 -12.63 16.51
N GLU A 70 4.62 -13.18 17.26
CA GLU A 70 4.38 -13.75 18.59
C GLU A 70 3.81 -12.70 19.56
N LEU A 71 4.45 -11.55 19.68
CA LEU A 71 4.03 -10.49 20.59
C LEU A 71 2.66 -9.92 20.19
N LEU A 72 2.40 -9.72 18.91
CA LEU A 72 1.13 -9.21 18.43
C LEU A 72 -0.02 -10.17 18.71
N VAL A 73 0.17 -11.47 18.55
CA VAL A 73 -0.86 -12.49 18.88
C VAL A 73 -1.11 -12.57 20.39
N GLN A 74 -0.11 -12.25 21.21
CA GLN A 74 -0.29 -12.09 22.66
C GLN A 74 -1.03 -10.79 23.05
N GLY A 75 -1.42 -9.95 22.07
CA GLY A 75 -2.10 -8.68 22.29
C GLY A 75 -1.16 -7.53 22.67
N GLN A 76 0.16 -7.69 22.48
CA GLN A 76 1.14 -6.68 22.81
C GLN A 76 1.50 -5.86 21.57
N PRO A 77 1.15 -4.57 21.47
CA PRO A 77 1.61 -3.68 20.41
C PRO A 77 3.12 -3.51 20.47
N VAL A 78 3.76 -3.48 19.30
CA VAL A 78 5.22 -3.32 19.17
C VAL A 78 5.54 -2.05 18.41
N LYS A 79 6.32 -1.16 19.03
CA LYS A 79 6.85 0.02 18.36
C LYS A 79 8.24 -0.28 17.82
N LEU A 80 8.46 -0.05 16.53
CA LEU A 80 9.77 0.01 15.90
C LEU A 80 10.07 1.47 15.55
N ASP A 81 11.09 2.02 16.19
CA ASP A 81 11.48 3.41 15.97
C ASP A 81 11.89 3.62 14.51
N GLY A 82 11.44 4.74 13.91
CA GLY A 82 11.61 5.03 12.50
C GLY A 82 10.62 4.34 11.57
N PHE A 83 9.84 3.36 12.03
CA PHE A 83 8.80 2.67 11.23
C PHE A 83 7.40 3.01 11.74
N GLY A 84 7.11 2.69 12.99
CA GLY A 84 5.78 2.89 13.55
C GLY A 84 5.41 1.86 14.60
N THR A 85 4.15 1.90 15.03
CA THR A 85 3.59 0.97 16.00
C THR A 85 2.72 -0.05 15.27
N PHE A 86 3.05 -1.31 15.44
CA PHE A 86 2.32 -2.47 14.94
C PHE A 86 1.36 -2.94 16.01
N LYS A 87 0.11 -3.22 15.64
CA LYS A 87 -0.92 -3.80 16.51
C LYS A 87 -1.89 -4.65 15.72
N LEU A 88 -2.58 -5.56 16.41
CA LEU A 88 -3.73 -6.26 15.83
C LEU A 88 -5.03 -5.57 16.24
N GLU A 89 -5.99 -5.58 15.33
CA GLU A 89 -7.37 -5.18 15.56
C GLU A 89 -8.30 -6.31 15.14
N ALA A 90 -9.32 -6.58 15.95
CA ALA A 90 -10.35 -7.56 15.60
C ALA A 90 -11.15 -7.07 14.39
N HIS A 91 -11.30 -7.94 13.39
CA HIS A 91 -12.18 -7.72 12.26
C HIS A 91 -13.50 -8.41 12.53
N VAL A 92 -14.60 -7.65 12.45
CA VAL A 92 -15.95 -8.17 12.72
C VAL A 92 -16.50 -8.79 11.45
N ALA A 93 -17.00 -10.02 11.54
CA ALA A 93 -17.72 -10.68 10.47
C ALA A 93 -18.93 -9.87 10.03
N LYS A 94 -19.21 -9.89 8.72
CA LYS A 94 -20.31 -9.12 8.15
C LYS A 94 -21.62 -9.46 8.87
N ASP A 95 -22.35 -8.43 9.30
CA ASP A 95 -23.65 -8.50 9.97
C ASP A 95 -23.66 -9.30 11.30
N GLN A 96 -22.50 -9.56 11.92
CA GLN A 96 -22.34 -10.30 13.17
C GLN A 96 -22.05 -9.41 14.40
N ALA A 97 -22.00 -8.09 14.23
CA ALA A 97 -21.81 -7.20 15.38
C ALA A 97 -23.02 -7.30 16.33
N PRO A 98 -22.81 -7.68 17.63
CA PRO A 98 -23.90 -7.83 18.57
C PRO A 98 -24.51 -6.46 18.93
N THR A 99 -25.84 -6.42 19.01
CA THR A 99 -26.58 -5.21 19.43
C THR A 99 -26.79 -5.15 20.94
N THR A 100 -26.60 -6.27 21.66
CA THR A 100 -26.68 -6.38 23.11
C THR A 100 -25.66 -7.38 23.63
N LEU A 101 -25.21 -7.25 24.86
CA LEU A 101 -24.29 -8.15 25.55
C LEU A 101 -24.97 -9.00 26.66
N GLU A 102 -26.28 -8.87 26.84
CA GLU A 102 -27.02 -9.51 27.93
C GLU A 102 -26.92 -11.05 27.94
N ASN A 103 -26.84 -11.65 26.77
CA ASN A 103 -26.74 -13.10 26.61
C ASN A 103 -25.29 -13.60 26.37
N GLY A 104 -24.31 -12.74 26.64
CA GLY A 104 -22.93 -13.01 26.29
C GLY A 104 -22.64 -12.83 24.78
N VAL A 105 -21.37 -13.02 24.39
CA VAL A 105 -20.91 -12.91 23.01
C VAL A 105 -20.08 -14.13 22.67
N ASP A 106 -20.45 -14.83 21.60
CA ASP A 106 -19.57 -15.82 21.00
C ASP A 106 -18.55 -15.13 20.08
N LEU A 107 -17.34 -14.91 20.60
CA LEU A 107 -16.27 -14.24 19.90
C LEU A 107 -15.85 -14.97 18.61
N ASN A 108 -16.00 -16.30 18.54
CA ASN A 108 -15.62 -17.06 17.35
C ASN A 108 -16.57 -16.83 16.16
N SER A 109 -17.83 -16.46 16.45
CA SER A 109 -18.79 -16.10 15.39
C SER A 109 -18.70 -14.62 15.01
N VAL A 110 -18.34 -13.75 15.95
CA VAL A 110 -18.29 -12.30 15.75
C VAL A 110 -16.99 -11.87 15.06
N VAL A 111 -15.85 -12.48 15.43
CA VAL A 111 -14.53 -12.13 14.91
C VAL A 111 -14.12 -13.11 13.82
N ASP A 112 -14.03 -12.65 12.58
CA ASP A 112 -13.60 -13.45 11.44
C ASP A 112 -12.08 -13.34 11.15
N GLY A 113 -11.38 -12.44 11.84
CA GLY A 113 -9.94 -12.29 11.71
C GLY A 113 -9.31 -11.23 12.60
N LEU A 114 -7.98 -11.23 12.62
CA LEU A 114 -7.17 -10.21 13.28
C LEU A 114 -6.39 -9.44 12.22
N LYS A 115 -6.71 -8.16 12.06
CA LYS A 115 -6.10 -7.29 11.07
C LYS A 115 -4.85 -6.64 11.63
N LEU A 116 -3.72 -6.76 10.91
CA LEU A 116 -2.53 -5.99 11.21
C LEU A 116 -2.73 -4.52 10.85
N VAL A 117 -2.54 -3.65 11.82
CA VAL A 117 -2.56 -2.19 11.65
C VAL A 117 -1.19 -1.64 11.99
N VAL A 118 -0.68 -0.78 11.12
CA VAL A 118 0.58 -0.06 11.33
C VAL A 118 0.27 1.43 11.45
N ILE A 119 0.62 2.00 12.61
CA ILE A 119 0.54 3.44 12.85
C ILE A 119 1.92 4.02 12.57
N PRO A 120 2.09 4.84 11.52
CA PRO A 120 3.40 5.39 11.15
C PRO A 120 4.05 6.16 12.29
N ASP A 121 5.38 6.04 12.43
CA ASP A 121 6.12 6.80 13.41
C ASP A 121 6.02 8.31 13.15
N ASN A 122 5.81 9.06 14.22
CA ASN A 122 5.68 10.52 14.20
C ASN A 122 6.81 11.20 15.00
N THR A 123 7.87 10.50 15.35
CA THR A 123 9.03 11.06 16.01
C THR A 123 9.80 12.02 15.10
N GLU A 124 10.60 12.93 15.67
CA GLU A 124 11.24 13.99 14.88
C GLU A 124 12.33 13.51 13.93
N LEU A 125 12.96 12.37 14.22
CA LEU A 125 14.12 11.88 13.47
C LEU A 125 13.76 11.21 12.15
N ASP A 126 12.65 10.43 12.09
CA ASP A 126 12.27 9.67 10.89
C ASP A 126 10.75 9.55 10.73
N LYS A 127 10.09 10.72 10.57
CA LYS A 127 8.65 10.76 10.38
C LYS A 127 8.23 10.04 9.08
N LEU A 128 7.39 9.02 9.21
CA LEU A 128 6.71 8.36 8.09
C LEU A 128 5.28 8.90 7.88
N THR A 129 4.96 10.06 8.42
CA THR A 129 3.66 10.69 8.20
C THR A 129 3.52 11.12 6.73
N SER A 130 2.29 11.21 6.23
CA SER A 130 2.00 11.63 4.85
C SER A 130 2.64 12.97 4.47
N LYS A 131 2.67 13.95 5.40
CA LYS A 131 3.32 15.25 5.19
C LYS A 131 4.84 15.14 5.10
N ALA A 132 5.47 14.33 5.96
CA ALA A 132 6.91 14.11 5.95
C ALA A 132 7.36 13.38 4.68
N ASN A 133 6.62 12.35 4.24
CA ASN A 133 6.90 11.64 3.00
C ASN A 133 6.75 12.56 1.79
N LYS A 134 5.70 13.43 1.75
CA LYS A 134 5.56 14.43 0.71
C LYS A 134 6.75 15.39 0.65
N ALA A 135 7.30 15.79 1.80
CA ALA A 135 8.45 16.70 1.85
C ALA A 135 9.78 16.07 1.38
N LYS A 136 9.86 14.73 1.45
CA LYS A 136 11.05 13.96 1.00
C LYS A 136 11.04 13.65 -0.51
N ALA A 137 9.89 13.75 -1.18
CA ALA A 137 9.70 13.38 -2.57
C ALA A 137 9.36 14.56 -3.46
N SER A 138 9.85 14.56 -4.71
CA SER A 138 9.28 15.34 -5.81
C SER A 138 8.23 14.51 -6.52
N MET A 139 7.12 15.14 -6.96
CA MET A 139 6.04 14.45 -7.64
C MET A 139 6.13 14.68 -9.14
N GLU A 140 6.08 13.59 -9.91
CA GLU A 140 6.07 13.61 -11.36
C GLU A 140 4.79 12.95 -11.87
N LEU A 141 4.08 13.62 -12.78
CA LEU A 141 2.87 13.07 -13.41
C LEU A 141 3.26 12.04 -14.46
N ALA A 142 3.01 10.75 -14.17
CA ALA A 142 3.25 9.66 -15.10
C ALA A 142 2.14 9.53 -16.17
N GLY A 143 0.91 9.91 -15.86
CA GLY A 143 -0.22 9.80 -16.77
C GLY A 143 -1.54 9.50 -16.10
N VAL A 144 -2.40 8.76 -16.80
CA VAL A 144 -3.75 8.37 -16.34
C VAL A 144 -3.84 6.86 -16.28
N ILE A 145 -4.39 6.35 -15.16
CA ILE A 145 -4.66 4.92 -14.99
C ILE A 145 -5.96 4.58 -15.70
N VAL A 146 -5.88 3.67 -16.65
CA VAL A 146 -7.02 3.11 -17.39
C VAL A 146 -7.12 1.60 -17.15
N ARG A 147 -8.31 1.03 -17.31
CA ARG A 147 -8.52 -0.41 -17.28
C ARG A 147 -8.52 -0.96 -18.70
N GLU A 148 -7.67 -1.94 -18.96
CA GLU A 148 -7.57 -2.62 -20.25
C GLU A 148 -7.57 -4.14 -20.07
N PRO A 149 -8.09 -4.91 -21.06
CA PRO A 149 -7.97 -6.36 -21.05
C PRO A 149 -6.50 -6.79 -21.00
N ASN A 150 -6.17 -7.69 -20.08
CA ASN A 150 -4.79 -8.18 -19.92
C ASN A 150 -4.48 -9.45 -20.74
N GLY A 151 -5.36 -9.81 -21.68
CA GLY A 151 -5.25 -11.03 -22.49
C GLY A 151 -5.63 -12.33 -21.76
N LYS A 152 -6.01 -12.27 -20.49
CA LYS A 152 -6.48 -13.41 -19.70
C LYS A 152 -8.00 -13.37 -19.55
N GLN A 153 -8.60 -14.54 -19.33
CA GLN A 153 -10.04 -14.69 -19.08
C GLN A 153 -10.28 -15.34 -17.73
N ASP A 154 -11.40 -15.04 -17.11
CA ASP A 154 -11.90 -15.74 -15.93
C ASP A 154 -12.46 -17.13 -16.31
N LYS A 155 -12.96 -17.88 -15.31
CA LYS A 155 -13.56 -19.21 -15.51
C LYS A 155 -14.86 -19.16 -16.32
N GLN A 156 -15.47 -17.99 -16.47
CA GLN A 156 -16.69 -17.73 -17.23
C GLN A 156 -16.40 -17.20 -18.65
N GLY A 157 -15.12 -17.00 -19.03
CA GLY A 157 -14.72 -16.50 -20.34
C GLY A 157 -14.69 -14.98 -20.46
N ASN A 158 -14.92 -14.22 -19.38
CA ASN A 158 -14.85 -12.76 -19.41
C ASN A 158 -13.39 -12.28 -19.37
N ALA A 159 -13.10 -11.24 -20.15
CA ALA A 159 -11.75 -10.65 -20.15
C ALA A 159 -11.39 -10.08 -18.77
N LEU A 160 -10.25 -10.51 -18.23
CA LEU A 160 -9.70 -9.92 -17.01
C LEU A 160 -9.08 -8.58 -17.34
N MET A 161 -9.41 -7.56 -16.55
CA MET A 161 -8.94 -6.19 -16.72
C MET A 161 -7.71 -5.93 -15.86
N ALA A 162 -6.69 -5.28 -16.43
CA ALA A 162 -5.54 -4.76 -15.69
C ALA A 162 -5.54 -3.24 -15.70
N SER A 163 -4.96 -2.66 -14.65
CA SER A 163 -4.70 -1.21 -14.58
C SER A 163 -3.40 -0.92 -15.32
N VAL A 164 -3.46 -0.03 -16.30
CA VAL A 164 -2.30 0.41 -17.11
C VAL A 164 -2.19 1.93 -17.02
N VAL A 165 -0.97 2.45 -16.87
CA VAL A 165 -0.72 3.89 -16.91
C VAL A 165 -0.48 4.31 -18.35
N LYS A 166 -1.35 5.19 -18.88
CA LYS A 166 -1.15 5.83 -20.19
C LYS A 166 -0.60 7.24 -20.03
N PRO A 167 0.43 7.64 -20.78
CA PRO A 167 0.88 9.02 -20.81
C PRO A 167 -0.30 9.98 -21.06
N LEU A 168 -0.28 11.15 -20.43
CA LEU A 168 -1.40 12.10 -20.48
C LEU A 168 -1.79 12.49 -21.92
N ASN A 169 -0.81 12.75 -22.76
CA ASN A 169 -1.03 13.10 -24.18
C ASN A 169 -1.75 11.97 -24.95
N VAL A 170 -1.37 10.71 -24.70
CA VAL A 170 -2.00 9.53 -25.33
C VAL A 170 -3.45 9.36 -24.84
N TYR A 171 -3.67 9.57 -23.54
CA TYR A 171 -5.01 9.51 -22.97
C TYR A 171 -5.92 10.59 -23.54
N LEU A 172 -5.46 11.85 -23.63
CA LEU A 172 -6.25 12.96 -24.14
C LEU A 172 -6.56 12.80 -25.65
N ALA A 173 -5.61 12.31 -26.44
CA ALA A 173 -5.84 12.00 -27.85
C ALA A 173 -6.94 10.94 -28.06
N ALA A 174 -7.00 9.95 -27.18
CA ALA A 174 -8.05 8.91 -27.23
C ALA A 174 -9.46 9.44 -26.83
N GLN A 175 -9.52 10.50 -26.02
CA GLN A 175 -10.80 11.14 -25.62
C GLN A 175 -11.35 12.06 -26.73
N ASN A 176 -10.48 12.62 -27.59
CA ASN A 176 -10.84 13.55 -28.66
C ASN A 176 -10.33 13.05 -30.02
N PRO A 177 -10.88 11.98 -30.60
CA PRO A 177 -10.39 11.40 -31.85
C PRO A 177 -10.59 12.30 -33.09
N GLY A 178 -11.22 13.46 -32.94
CA GLY A 178 -11.58 14.34 -34.06
C GLY A 178 -10.75 15.62 -34.21
N ASN A 179 -9.72 15.87 -33.38
CA ASN A 179 -8.97 17.15 -33.41
C ASN A 179 -7.47 16.97 -33.74
N GLY A 180 -7.12 16.00 -34.57
CA GLY A 180 -5.79 15.75 -35.09
C GLY A 180 -5.75 16.09 -36.59
N GLY A 181 -5.78 17.40 -36.88
CA GLY A 181 -5.58 17.96 -38.20
C GLY A 181 -4.49 19.04 -38.14
#